data_49cf7b79436acaae836c2033b7941861
#
_entry.id   49cf7b79436acaae836c2033b7941861
#
_cell.length_a   1.000
_cell.length_b   1.000
_cell.length_c   1.000
_cell.angle_alpha   90.00
_cell.angle_beta   90.00
_cell.angle_gamma   90.00
#
_symmetry.space_group_name_H-M   'P 1'
#
loop_
_entity.id
_entity.type
_entity.pdbx_description
1 polymer ?
#
loop_
_entity_poly.entity_id
_entity_poly.type
_entity_poly.pdbx_seq_one_letter_code
_entity_poly.pdbx_strand_id
1 'polypeptide(L)'
;MPRSISVLLEGYTYFECPRWRDGRIWVSDFYTHQVVSARADGSDVRVEAIVPEQPSGLGWLPDGRLLVVSMRDRRVLRREADGTLVEHADLSRHATGHANDMLVDREGRAYVGNFGFDLMGGGAIATADLIRVDPDGSVHVVARELRFPNGMALTAEGTLLVNETLANRISAFEVRRDGSLGERRDWATFGPVPEGAHVPATLGQIVVAPDGCCLAPDGSLWVADAMGNRVVRVANGSIVEAIAFDSGAYACGLGGDDGQTLFVCAAPDFLEHQRKIATEGRLLAVALG
;
A
#
# COMPACT_ATOMS: atom_id res chain seq x y z
N MET A 1 -7.44 11.30 -25.35
CA MET A 1 -7.07 12.62 -24.81
C MET A 1 -6.21 12.41 -23.58
N PRO A 2 -5.26 13.30 -23.24
CA PRO A 2 -4.53 13.18 -21.98
C PRO A 2 -5.53 13.27 -20.81
N ARG A 3 -5.31 12.44 -19.77
CA ARG A 3 -6.17 12.46 -18.59
C ARG A 3 -5.97 13.76 -17.80
N SER A 4 -7.04 14.28 -17.20
CA SER A 4 -6.94 15.41 -16.30
C SER A 4 -6.32 14.97 -14.97
N ILE A 5 -5.25 15.63 -14.58
CA ILE A 5 -4.55 15.41 -13.30
C ILE A 5 -4.61 16.72 -12.53
N SER A 6 -5.06 16.66 -11.28
CA SER A 6 -5.09 17.80 -10.36
C SER A 6 -4.46 17.45 -9.03
N VAL A 7 -3.90 18.43 -8.34
CA VAL A 7 -3.42 18.28 -6.96
C VAL A 7 -4.63 18.42 -6.04
N LEU A 8 -4.90 17.38 -5.25
CA LEU A 8 -5.99 17.36 -4.29
C LEU A 8 -5.53 17.85 -2.91
N LEU A 9 -4.41 17.32 -2.44
CA LEU A 9 -3.76 17.74 -1.18
C LEU A 9 -2.27 17.95 -1.44
N GLU A 10 -1.70 18.98 -0.80
CA GLU A 10 -0.27 19.31 -0.83
C GLU A 10 0.21 19.84 0.52
N GLY A 11 1.53 19.98 0.69
CA GLY A 11 2.11 20.47 1.96
C GLY A 11 2.30 19.36 2.99
N TYR A 12 2.27 18.11 2.58
CA TYR A 12 2.53 16.91 3.39
C TYR A 12 3.90 16.32 3.08
N THR A 13 4.30 15.32 3.85
CA THR A 13 5.66 14.77 3.73
C THR A 13 5.73 13.64 2.71
N TYR A 14 4.97 12.57 2.94
CA TYR A 14 4.98 11.39 2.09
C TYR A 14 3.69 10.57 2.32
N PHE A 15 2.77 10.70 1.39
CA PHE A 15 1.50 10.00 1.45
C PHE A 15 1.61 8.54 0.99
N GLU A 16 0.84 7.68 1.67
CA GLU A 16 0.70 6.27 1.36
C GLU A 16 -0.71 5.74 1.63
N CYS A 17 -0.99 4.53 1.11
CA CYS A 17 -2.18 3.75 1.40
C CYS A 17 -3.51 4.49 1.19
N PRO A 18 -3.76 5.08 0.01
CA PRO A 18 -4.99 5.79 -0.25
C PRO A 18 -6.18 4.81 -0.25
N ARG A 19 -7.23 5.15 0.49
CA ARG A 19 -8.46 4.36 0.60
C ARG A 19 -9.68 5.27 0.49
N TRP A 20 -10.58 4.93 -0.41
CA TRP A 20 -11.87 5.64 -0.52
C TRP A 20 -12.91 4.97 0.37
N ARG A 21 -13.49 5.74 1.30
CA ARG A 21 -14.54 5.26 2.20
C ARG A 21 -15.46 6.39 2.64
N ASP A 22 -16.75 6.11 2.64
CA ASP A 22 -17.80 6.99 3.17
C ASP A 22 -17.71 8.43 2.61
N GLY A 23 -17.49 8.55 1.26
CA GLY A 23 -17.38 9.82 0.56
C GLY A 23 -16.10 10.61 0.86
N ARG A 24 -15.04 9.94 1.34
CA ARG A 24 -13.76 10.55 1.70
C ARG A 24 -12.59 9.72 1.22
N ILE A 25 -11.53 10.38 0.82
CA ILE A 25 -10.22 9.76 0.63
C ILE A 25 -9.45 9.79 1.95
N TRP A 26 -8.92 8.66 2.35
CA TRP A 26 -8.08 8.46 3.53
C TRP A 26 -6.67 8.14 3.08
N VAL A 27 -5.67 8.73 3.72
CA VAL A 27 -4.24 8.51 3.43
C VAL A 27 -3.42 8.55 4.72
N SER A 28 -2.32 7.82 4.74
CA SER A 28 -1.29 7.93 5.78
C SER A 28 -0.22 8.91 5.32
N ASP A 29 0.15 9.89 6.17
CA ASP A 29 1.35 10.71 5.96
C ASP A 29 2.46 10.25 6.90
N PHE A 30 3.51 9.67 6.33
CA PHE A 30 4.53 8.94 7.06
C PHE A 30 5.23 9.78 8.12
N TYR A 31 5.67 10.98 7.78
CA TYR A 31 6.58 11.73 8.63
C TYR A 31 5.93 12.87 9.40
N THR A 32 4.65 13.20 9.13
CA THR A 32 3.82 13.93 10.09
C THR A 32 3.16 12.99 11.09
N HIS A 33 3.29 11.66 10.88
CA HIS A 33 2.71 10.64 11.74
C HIS A 33 1.18 10.68 11.81
N GLN A 34 0.53 11.13 10.73
CA GLN A 34 -0.90 11.34 10.69
C GLN A 34 -1.61 10.42 9.70
N VAL A 35 -2.79 9.98 10.05
CA VAL A 35 -3.80 9.52 9.11
C VAL A 35 -4.71 10.69 8.82
N VAL A 36 -4.86 11.04 7.55
CA VAL A 36 -5.62 12.21 7.08
C VAL A 36 -6.76 11.74 6.20
N SER A 37 -7.92 12.42 6.27
CA SER A 37 -8.99 12.23 5.30
C SER A 37 -9.46 13.57 4.72
N ALA A 38 -9.97 13.53 3.48
CA ALA A 38 -10.54 14.69 2.80
C ALA A 38 -11.74 14.27 1.93
N ARG A 39 -12.59 15.25 1.54
CA ARG A 39 -13.61 15.02 0.52
C ARG A 39 -12.98 14.86 -0.87
N ALA A 40 -13.76 14.43 -1.86
CA ALA A 40 -13.32 14.23 -3.24
C ALA A 40 -12.74 15.49 -3.89
N ASP A 41 -13.14 16.67 -3.44
CA ASP A 41 -12.66 17.97 -3.91
C ASP A 41 -11.48 18.54 -3.10
N GLY A 42 -10.94 17.77 -2.13
CA GLY A 42 -9.86 18.18 -1.24
C GLY A 42 -10.31 19.04 -0.05
N SER A 43 -11.60 19.35 0.07
CA SER A 43 -12.14 20.11 1.19
C SER A 43 -12.33 19.25 2.45
N ASP A 44 -12.65 19.91 3.58
CA ASP A 44 -12.95 19.26 4.88
C ASP A 44 -11.85 18.26 5.29
N VAL A 45 -10.59 18.71 5.23
CA VAL A 45 -9.44 17.90 5.66
C VAL A 45 -9.51 17.65 7.16
N ARG A 46 -9.31 16.38 7.56
CA ARG A 46 -9.35 15.96 8.97
C ARG A 46 -8.13 15.12 9.31
N VAL A 47 -7.57 15.33 10.49
CA VAL A 47 -6.63 14.39 11.10
C VAL A 47 -7.46 13.35 11.84
N GLU A 48 -7.41 12.13 11.36
CA GLU A 48 -8.22 11.01 11.87
C GLU A 48 -7.52 10.23 12.98
N ALA A 49 -6.19 10.15 12.89
CA ALA A 49 -5.35 9.51 13.89
C ALA A 49 -3.94 10.07 13.88
N ILE A 50 -3.25 9.99 15.02
CA ILE A 50 -1.80 10.22 15.16
C ILE A 50 -1.17 8.90 15.56
N VAL A 51 -0.22 8.41 14.74
CA VAL A 51 0.48 7.14 14.93
C VAL A 51 1.96 7.41 15.18
N PRO A 52 2.43 7.43 16.43
CA PRO A 52 3.79 7.88 16.79
C PRO A 52 4.91 7.13 16.07
N GLU A 53 4.74 5.83 15.81
CA GLU A 53 5.72 4.99 15.14
C GLU A 53 5.46 4.83 13.63
N GLN A 54 4.89 5.87 13.00
CA GLN A 54 4.71 6.03 11.56
C GLN A 54 3.54 5.20 10.99
N PRO A 55 2.44 5.85 10.52
CA PRO A 55 1.30 5.17 9.91
C PRO A 55 1.67 4.63 8.51
N SER A 56 1.05 3.51 8.10
CA SER A 56 1.06 3.04 6.72
C SER A 56 -0.31 2.42 6.36
N GLY A 57 -0.40 1.12 6.17
CA GLY A 57 -1.59 0.40 5.75
C GLY A 57 -2.86 0.80 6.49
N LEU A 58 -3.94 1.04 5.75
CA LEU A 58 -5.25 1.39 6.29
C LEU A 58 -6.28 0.34 5.89
N GLY A 59 -7.21 0.06 6.81
CA GLY A 59 -8.36 -0.80 6.55
C GLY A 59 -9.38 -0.67 7.67
N TRP A 60 -10.51 -1.36 7.55
CA TRP A 60 -11.59 -1.28 8.54
C TRP A 60 -12.11 -2.65 8.90
N LEU A 61 -12.35 -2.85 10.18
CA LEU A 61 -13.11 -3.99 10.66
C LEU A 61 -14.58 -3.91 10.19
N PRO A 62 -15.31 -5.03 10.17
CA PRO A 62 -16.73 -5.03 9.81
C PRO A 62 -17.63 -4.13 10.66
N ASP A 63 -17.21 -3.83 11.88
CA ASP A 63 -17.91 -2.91 12.79
C ASP A 63 -17.59 -1.43 12.52
N GLY A 64 -16.77 -1.13 11.51
CA GLY A 64 -16.38 0.21 11.07
C GLY A 64 -15.18 0.81 11.78
N ARG A 65 -14.56 0.13 12.75
CA ARG A 65 -13.34 0.63 13.39
C ARG A 65 -12.15 0.57 12.44
N LEU A 66 -11.40 1.67 12.39
CA LEU A 66 -10.18 1.78 11.60
C LEU A 66 -9.08 0.87 12.18
N LEU A 67 -8.43 0.13 11.31
CA LEU A 67 -7.12 -0.47 11.55
C LEU A 67 -6.05 0.35 10.82
N VAL A 68 -4.92 0.60 11.46
CA VAL A 68 -3.77 1.28 10.89
C VAL A 68 -2.48 0.56 11.25
N VAL A 69 -1.62 0.34 10.26
CA VAL A 69 -0.28 -0.19 10.49
C VAL A 69 0.58 0.88 11.14
N SER A 70 1.21 0.52 12.26
CA SER A 70 2.30 1.27 12.90
C SER A 70 3.61 0.63 12.46
N MET A 71 4.35 1.31 11.58
CA MET A 71 5.41 0.69 10.77
C MET A 71 6.62 0.24 11.60
N ARG A 72 7.17 1.18 12.39
CA ARG A 72 8.50 1.04 13.01
C ARG A 72 8.49 0.04 14.17
N ASP A 73 7.43 0.07 14.96
CA ASP A 73 7.21 -0.86 16.07
C ASP A 73 6.48 -2.14 15.62
N ARG A 74 6.12 -2.23 14.32
CA ARG A 74 5.55 -3.43 13.69
C ARG A 74 4.28 -3.89 14.37
N ARG A 75 3.28 -2.99 14.49
CA ARG A 75 1.98 -3.26 15.08
C ARG A 75 0.86 -2.94 14.11
N VAL A 76 -0.28 -3.54 14.35
CA VAL A 76 -1.57 -3.06 13.86
C VAL A 76 -2.28 -2.39 15.02
N LEU A 77 -2.63 -1.14 14.87
CA LEU A 77 -3.41 -0.38 15.84
C LEU A 77 -4.85 -0.32 15.39
N ARG A 78 -5.78 -0.23 16.37
CA ARG A 78 -7.21 -0.07 16.15
C ARG A 78 -7.69 1.22 16.79
N ARG A 79 -8.44 2.02 16.03
CA ARG A 79 -9.07 3.24 16.52
C ARG A 79 -10.41 2.92 17.13
N GLU A 80 -10.57 3.23 18.41
CA GLU A 80 -11.84 3.08 19.16
C GLU A 80 -12.79 4.25 18.88
N ALA A 81 -14.05 4.11 19.32
CA ALA A 81 -15.10 5.10 19.07
C ALA A 81 -14.81 6.48 19.69
N ASP A 82 -14.03 6.55 20.75
CA ASP A 82 -13.57 7.79 21.38
C ASP A 82 -12.34 8.41 20.69
N GLY A 83 -11.85 7.78 19.61
CA GLY A 83 -10.68 8.20 18.85
C GLY A 83 -9.35 7.69 19.38
N THR A 84 -9.31 6.97 20.50
CA THR A 84 -8.06 6.40 21.03
C THR A 84 -7.55 5.27 20.14
N LEU A 85 -6.21 5.17 20.01
CA LEU A 85 -5.56 4.04 19.36
C LEU A 85 -5.16 3.01 20.40
N VAL A 86 -5.54 1.77 20.19
CA VAL A 86 -5.13 0.62 20.99
C VAL A 86 -4.40 -0.39 20.12
N GLU A 87 -3.49 -1.15 20.71
CA GLU A 87 -2.87 -2.28 20.03
C GLU A 87 -3.93 -3.31 19.65
N HIS A 88 -4.00 -3.65 18.37
CA HIS A 88 -4.82 -4.74 17.86
C HIS A 88 -3.99 -6.01 17.70
N ALA A 89 -2.76 -5.88 17.21
CA ALA A 89 -1.84 -7.00 17.06
C ALA A 89 -0.38 -6.54 17.07
N ASP A 90 0.51 -7.35 17.65
CA ASP A 90 1.97 -7.21 17.60
C ASP A 90 2.54 -8.17 16.54
N LEU A 91 3.15 -7.60 15.49
CA LEU A 91 3.75 -8.33 14.37
C LEU A 91 5.25 -8.56 14.54
N SER A 92 5.87 -8.06 15.62
CA SER A 92 7.33 -7.98 15.77
C SER A 92 8.05 -9.33 15.72
N ARG A 93 7.32 -10.41 16.01
CA ARG A 93 7.85 -11.80 15.94
C ARG A 93 7.92 -12.34 14.51
N HIS A 94 7.22 -11.73 13.56
CA HIS A 94 7.06 -12.22 12.19
C HIS A 94 7.53 -11.23 11.13
N ALA A 95 7.35 -9.93 11.36
CA ALA A 95 7.86 -8.88 10.48
C ALA A 95 9.35 -8.63 10.76
N THR A 96 10.20 -8.93 9.79
CA THR A 96 11.66 -8.78 9.89
C THR A 96 12.16 -7.40 9.43
N GLY A 97 11.30 -6.60 8.80
CA GLY A 97 11.48 -5.18 8.50
C GLY A 97 10.27 -4.37 8.99
N HIS A 98 10.21 -3.08 8.68
CA HIS A 98 9.03 -2.26 8.99
C HIS A 98 7.77 -2.90 8.40
N ALA A 99 6.69 -2.96 9.17
CA ALA A 99 5.37 -3.31 8.64
C ALA A 99 4.93 -2.22 7.65
N ASN A 100 4.18 -2.60 6.61
CA ASN A 100 3.89 -1.67 5.50
C ASN A 100 2.41 -1.64 5.14
N ASP A 101 2.06 -1.88 3.89
CA ASP A 101 0.65 -1.83 3.44
C ASP A 101 -0.16 -2.99 4.01
N MET A 102 -1.46 -2.80 4.03
CA MET A 102 -2.43 -3.74 4.59
C MET A 102 -3.70 -3.76 3.75
N LEU A 103 -4.27 -4.95 3.61
CA LEU A 103 -5.62 -5.13 3.08
C LEU A 103 -6.47 -5.83 4.14
N VAL A 104 -7.66 -5.30 4.42
CA VAL A 104 -8.64 -5.95 5.32
C VAL A 104 -9.77 -6.52 4.47
N ASP A 105 -10.07 -7.82 4.63
CA ASP A 105 -11.16 -8.48 3.94
C ASP A 105 -12.52 -8.26 4.62
N ARG A 106 -13.58 -8.80 4.02
CA ARG A 106 -14.95 -8.64 4.52
C ARG A 106 -15.20 -9.33 5.86
N GLU A 107 -14.40 -10.33 6.18
CA GLU A 107 -14.42 -11.05 7.46
C GLU A 107 -13.61 -10.31 8.55
N GLY A 108 -12.95 -9.22 8.19
CA GLY A 108 -12.12 -8.40 9.09
C GLY A 108 -10.71 -8.94 9.28
N ARG A 109 -10.26 -9.87 8.44
CA ARG A 109 -8.88 -10.37 8.44
C ARG A 109 -7.98 -9.38 7.71
N ALA A 110 -6.94 -8.92 8.38
CA ALA A 110 -5.96 -8.00 7.82
C ALA A 110 -4.75 -8.78 7.30
N TYR A 111 -4.44 -8.67 6.01
CA TYR A 111 -3.21 -9.17 5.41
C TYR A 111 -2.21 -8.03 5.39
N VAL A 112 -1.06 -8.21 6.02
CA VAL A 112 -0.05 -7.16 6.26
C VAL A 112 1.27 -7.56 5.65
N GLY A 113 1.83 -6.67 4.80
CA GLY A 113 3.17 -6.78 4.25
C GLY A 113 4.23 -6.16 5.18
N ASN A 114 5.48 -6.43 4.88
CA ASN A 114 6.62 -5.78 5.54
C ASN A 114 7.84 -5.75 4.61
N PHE A 115 8.84 -4.95 4.95
CA PHE A 115 10.04 -4.80 4.11
C PHE A 115 10.88 -6.07 4.03
N GLY A 116 10.84 -6.94 5.05
CA GLY A 116 11.65 -8.16 5.12
C GLY A 116 13.06 -7.96 5.67
N PHE A 117 13.56 -6.73 5.64
CA PHE A 117 14.91 -6.36 6.07
C PHE A 117 14.95 -4.88 6.50
N ASP A 118 16.07 -4.44 7.03
CA ASP A 118 16.29 -3.03 7.38
C ASP A 118 16.57 -2.19 6.11
N LEU A 119 15.48 -1.87 5.38
CA LEU A 119 15.56 -1.05 4.16
C LEU A 119 16.13 0.33 4.45
N MET A 120 15.69 0.98 5.52
CA MET A 120 16.04 2.37 5.85
C MET A 120 17.50 2.49 6.34
N GLY A 121 18.02 1.45 7.01
CA GLY A 121 19.44 1.36 7.39
C GLY A 121 20.35 0.77 6.32
N GLY A 122 19.83 0.46 5.11
CA GLY A 122 20.64 -0.10 4.00
C GLY A 122 21.03 -1.56 4.22
N GLY A 123 20.26 -2.31 5.00
CA GLY A 123 20.47 -3.73 5.26
C GLY A 123 20.47 -4.58 3.98
N ALA A 124 21.00 -5.78 4.07
CA ALA A 124 20.96 -6.74 2.98
C ALA A 124 19.52 -7.17 2.68
N ILE A 125 19.18 -7.29 1.39
CA ILE A 125 17.86 -7.73 0.94
C ILE A 125 17.59 -9.14 1.49
N ALA A 126 16.46 -9.28 2.15
CA ALA A 126 15.92 -10.56 2.59
C ALA A 126 14.44 -10.65 2.21
N THR A 127 13.93 -11.86 2.19
CA THR A 127 12.50 -12.11 1.96
C THR A 127 11.68 -11.80 3.22
N ALA A 128 10.41 -11.54 3.02
CA ALA A 128 9.43 -11.27 4.06
C ALA A 128 8.36 -12.35 4.09
N ASP A 129 7.78 -12.55 5.27
CA ASP A 129 6.54 -13.29 5.45
C ASP A 129 5.34 -12.36 5.22
N LEU A 130 4.27 -12.85 4.62
CA LEU A 130 2.97 -12.20 4.62
C LEU A 130 2.21 -12.63 5.87
N ILE A 131 1.72 -11.64 6.61
CA ILE A 131 1.13 -11.84 7.93
C ILE A 131 -0.38 -11.61 7.82
N ARG A 132 -1.18 -12.49 8.42
CA ARG A 132 -2.61 -12.28 8.62
C ARG A 132 -2.88 -12.00 10.10
N VAL A 133 -3.65 -10.96 10.35
CA VAL A 133 -4.21 -10.64 11.66
C VAL A 133 -5.71 -10.87 11.61
N ASP A 134 -6.22 -11.70 12.49
CA ASP A 134 -7.64 -12.00 12.59
C ASP A 134 -8.39 -10.92 13.43
N PRO A 135 -9.72 -10.82 13.36
CA PRO A 135 -10.49 -9.78 14.07
C PRO A 135 -10.30 -9.78 15.59
N ASP A 136 -9.89 -10.90 16.17
CA ASP A 136 -9.58 -11.04 17.62
C ASP A 136 -8.15 -10.63 17.96
N GLY A 137 -7.32 -10.24 16.96
CA GLY A 137 -5.94 -9.84 17.11
C GLY A 137 -4.94 -11.00 17.00
N SER A 138 -5.39 -12.24 16.76
CA SER A 138 -4.47 -13.36 16.56
C SER A 138 -3.68 -13.23 15.26
N VAL A 139 -2.38 -13.62 15.29
CA VAL A 139 -1.41 -13.38 14.22
C VAL A 139 -0.94 -14.70 13.61
N HIS A 140 -0.98 -14.78 12.27
CA HIS A 140 -0.62 -15.96 11.51
C HIS A 140 0.29 -15.59 10.32
N VAL A 141 1.34 -16.37 10.08
CA VAL A 141 2.09 -16.31 8.82
C VAL A 141 1.33 -17.13 7.78
N VAL A 142 0.93 -16.49 6.68
CA VAL A 142 0.06 -17.10 5.64
C VAL A 142 0.77 -17.33 4.31
N ALA A 143 1.88 -16.62 4.05
CA ALA A 143 2.80 -16.92 2.95
C ALA A 143 4.22 -16.52 3.34
N ARG A 144 5.22 -17.10 2.66
CA ARG A 144 6.64 -16.89 2.96
C ARG A 144 7.43 -16.54 1.71
N GLU A 145 8.64 -16.05 1.91
CA GLU A 145 9.61 -15.81 0.83
C GLU A 145 9.12 -14.82 -0.24
N LEU A 146 8.38 -13.77 0.19
CA LEU A 146 8.05 -12.65 -0.69
C LEU A 146 9.17 -11.61 -0.65
N ARG A 147 9.35 -10.88 -1.75
CA ARG A 147 10.34 -9.80 -1.83
C ARG A 147 9.67 -8.43 -1.69
N PHE A 148 9.60 -7.95 -0.44
CA PHE A 148 8.94 -6.71 -0.09
C PHE A 148 7.46 -6.72 -0.52
N PRO A 149 6.61 -7.58 0.11
CA PRO A 149 5.17 -7.52 -0.11
C PRO A 149 4.62 -6.15 0.28
N ASN A 150 3.94 -5.51 -0.66
CA ASN A 150 3.46 -4.14 -0.57
C ASN A 150 1.95 -4.09 -0.86
N GLY A 151 1.50 -3.24 -1.78
CA GLY A 151 0.09 -3.08 -2.10
C GLY A 151 -0.62 -4.39 -2.42
N MET A 152 -1.84 -4.52 -1.92
CA MET A 152 -2.64 -5.73 -2.06
C MET A 152 -4.04 -5.40 -2.56
N ALA A 153 -4.62 -6.35 -3.29
CA ALA A 153 -6.01 -6.29 -3.71
C ALA A 153 -6.66 -7.67 -3.65
N LEU A 154 -7.93 -7.73 -3.27
CA LEU A 154 -8.70 -8.97 -3.23
C LEU A 154 -9.72 -8.95 -4.36
N THR A 155 -9.64 -9.93 -5.27
CA THR A 155 -10.59 -10.03 -6.38
C THR A 155 -11.93 -10.58 -5.91
N ALA A 156 -12.97 -10.40 -6.73
CA ALA A 156 -14.32 -10.92 -6.43
C ALA A 156 -14.35 -12.45 -6.32
N GLU A 157 -13.43 -13.14 -7.00
CA GLU A 157 -13.28 -14.59 -7.00
C GLU A 157 -12.52 -15.12 -5.78
N GLY A 158 -12.05 -14.22 -4.88
CA GLY A 158 -11.32 -14.60 -3.68
C GLY A 158 -9.83 -14.85 -3.91
N THR A 159 -9.22 -14.18 -4.89
CA THR A 159 -7.77 -14.19 -5.10
C THR A 159 -7.14 -12.96 -4.48
N LEU A 160 -6.21 -13.14 -3.56
CA LEU A 160 -5.38 -12.08 -3.03
C LEU A 160 -4.21 -11.82 -3.99
N LEU A 161 -4.15 -10.62 -4.54
CA LEU A 161 -3.02 -10.12 -5.32
C LEU A 161 -2.08 -9.38 -4.39
N VAL A 162 -0.79 -9.65 -4.49
CA VAL A 162 0.26 -9.04 -3.64
C VAL A 162 1.37 -8.52 -4.54
N ASN A 163 1.60 -7.22 -4.49
CA ASN A 163 2.72 -6.59 -5.16
C ASN A 163 4.02 -6.94 -4.43
N GLU A 164 5.03 -7.36 -5.16
CA GLU A 164 6.38 -7.61 -4.62
C GLU A 164 7.33 -6.57 -5.21
N THR A 165 7.55 -5.48 -4.49
CA THR A 165 8.26 -4.26 -4.96
C THR A 165 9.66 -4.57 -5.49
N LEU A 166 10.37 -5.53 -4.90
CA LEU A 166 11.73 -5.93 -5.28
C LEU A 166 11.78 -7.24 -6.09
N ALA A 167 10.68 -7.61 -6.79
CA ALA A 167 10.64 -8.86 -7.54
C ALA A 167 10.16 -8.73 -8.99
N ASN A 168 9.87 -7.53 -9.51
CA ASN A 168 9.30 -7.35 -10.84
C ASN A 168 8.02 -8.17 -11.06
N ARG A 169 7.18 -8.35 -10.04
CA ARG A 169 6.00 -9.21 -10.18
C ARG A 169 4.86 -8.85 -9.22
N ILE A 170 3.70 -9.34 -9.57
CA ILE A 170 2.52 -9.41 -8.72
C ILE A 170 2.21 -10.88 -8.49
N SER A 171 2.20 -11.31 -7.25
CA SER A 171 1.86 -12.66 -6.84
C SER A 171 0.36 -12.81 -6.59
N ALA A 172 -0.20 -13.98 -6.81
CA ALA A 172 -1.59 -14.33 -6.56
C ALA A 172 -1.70 -15.53 -5.63
N PHE A 173 -2.64 -15.45 -4.70
CA PHE A 173 -2.96 -16.51 -3.74
C PHE A 173 -4.47 -16.72 -3.69
N GLU A 174 -4.93 -17.96 -3.75
CA GLU A 174 -6.32 -18.29 -3.43
C GLU A 174 -6.54 -18.07 -1.92
N VAL A 175 -7.52 -17.26 -1.54
CA VAL A 175 -7.93 -17.11 -0.14
C VAL A 175 -8.93 -18.18 0.21
N ARG A 176 -8.56 -19.09 1.11
CA ARG A 176 -9.43 -20.15 1.60
C ARG A 176 -10.42 -19.60 2.62
N ARG A 177 -11.48 -20.36 2.87
CA ARG A 177 -12.56 -19.97 3.78
C ARG A 177 -12.06 -19.64 5.21
N ASP A 178 -11.01 -20.30 5.68
CA ASP A 178 -10.36 -20.03 6.98
C ASP A 178 -9.35 -18.87 6.94
N GLY A 179 -9.21 -18.20 5.80
CA GLY A 179 -8.26 -17.10 5.60
C GLY A 179 -6.82 -17.54 5.34
N SER A 180 -6.54 -18.85 5.31
CA SER A 180 -5.25 -19.33 4.82
C SER A 180 -5.11 -19.12 3.31
N LEU A 181 -3.87 -19.04 2.83
CA LEU A 181 -3.58 -18.83 1.42
C LEU A 181 -3.20 -20.15 0.74
N GLY A 182 -3.59 -20.27 -0.52
CA GLY A 182 -3.13 -21.32 -1.42
C GLY A 182 -1.68 -21.12 -1.85
N GLU A 183 -1.22 -21.95 -2.79
CA GLU A 183 0.11 -21.81 -3.38
C GLU A 183 0.26 -20.50 -4.14
N ARG A 184 1.46 -19.91 -4.08
CA ARG A 184 1.81 -18.71 -4.84
C ARG A 184 1.82 -19.01 -6.33
N ARG A 185 1.19 -18.13 -7.09
CA ARG A 185 1.25 -18.09 -8.56
C ARG A 185 1.67 -16.69 -8.99
N ASP A 186 2.35 -16.57 -10.12
CA ASP A 186 2.59 -15.27 -10.73
C ASP A 186 1.28 -14.80 -11.41
N TRP A 187 0.75 -13.64 -11.00
CA TRP A 187 -0.38 -12.99 -11.66
C TRP A 187 0.08 -12.11 -12.81
N ALA A 188 1.20 -11.39 -12.60
CA ALA A 188 1.91 -10.63 -13.63
C ALA A 188 3.42 -10.67 -13.33
N THR A 189 4.24 -10.71 -14.40
CA THR A 189 5.69 -10.61 -14.33
C THR A 189 6.17 -9.54 -15.29
N PHE A 190 7.05 -8.66 -14.82
CA PHE A 190 7.57 -7.53 -15.60
C PHE A 190 9.03 -7.73 -16.03
N GLY A 191 9.65 -8.79 -15.55
CA GLY A 191 11.02 -9.16 -15.83
C GLY A 191 11.55 -10.21 -14.85
N PRO A 192 12.83 -10.60 -14.98
CA PRO A 192 13.48 -11.48 -14.03
C PRO A 192 13.47 -10.87 -12.62
N VAL A 193 13.49 -11.74 -11.60
CA VAL A 193 13.64 -11.28 -10.22
C VAL A 193 15.05 -10.65 -10.08
N PRO A 194 15.17 -9.40 -9.60
CA PRO A 194 16.45 -8.73 -9.48
C PRO A 194 17.42 -9.47 -8.54
N GLU A 195 18.67 -9.57 -8.94
CA GLU A 195 19.74 -10.20 -8.16
C GLU A 195 20.65 -9.13 -7.55
N GLY A 196 21.02 -9.30 -6.27
CA GLY A 196 21.88 -8.40 -5.53
C GLY A 196 21.64 -8.48 -4.03
N ALA A 197 22.65 -8.19 -3.24
CA ALA A 197 22.58 -8.23 -1.79
C ALA A 197 21.95 -6.98 -1.18
N HIS A 198 21.99 -5.84 -1.89
CA HIS A 198 21.50 -4.54 -1.39
C HIS A 198 20.69 -3.83 -2.48
N VAL A 199 19.72 -3.00 -2.07
CA VAL A 199 18.80 -2.30 -2.98
C VAL A 199 19.51 -1.54 -4.10
N PRO A 200 20.58 -0.75 -3.87
CA PRO A 200 21.25 -0.03 -4.96
C PRO A 200 21.78 -0.93 -6.08
N ALA A 201 22.17 -2.18 -5.76
CA ALA A 201 22.66 -3.13 -6.76
C ALA A 201 21.52 -3.74 -7.61
N THR A 202 20.27 -3.63 -7.17
CA THR A 202 19.11 -4.18 -7.87
C THR A 202 18.34 -3.15 -8.69
N LEU A 203 18.50 -1.85 -8.42
CA LEU A 203 17.69 -0.78 -9.03
C LEU A 203 17.72 -0.81 -10.56
N GLY A 204 18.88 -1.06 -11.17
CA GLY A 204 19.01 -1.14 -12.63
C GLY A 204 18.37 -2.37 -13.29
N GLN A 205 17.89 -3.33 -12.49
CA GLN A 205 17.22 -4.55 -12.94
C GLN A 205 15.70 -4.47 -12.74
N ILE A 206 15.22 -3.44 -12.05
CA ILE A 206 13.78 -3.23 -11.81
C ILE A 206 13.17 -2.63 -13.07
N VAL A 207 12.18 -3.31 -13.62
CA VAL A 207 11.36 -2.87 -14.75
C VAL A 207 10.07 -2.20 -14.27
N VAL A 208 9.45 -2.77 -13.25
CA VAL A 208 8.35 -2.20 -12.47
C VAL A 208 8.62 -2.52 -11.01
N ALA A 209 8.63 -1.51 -10.16
CA ALA A 209 8.61 -1.66 -8.71
C ALA A 209 7.14 -1.56 -8.23
N PRO A 210 6.36 -2.67 -8.25
CA PRO A 210 4.94 -2.58 -7.93
C PRO A 210 4.78 -2.26 -6.44
N ASP A 211 4.13 -1.11 -6.18
CA ASP A 211 3.93 -0.53 -4.85
C ASP A 211 2.45 -0.53 -4.48
N GLY A 212 1.89 0.55 -3.94
CA GLY A 212 0.47 0.60 -3.62
C GLY A 212 -0.42 0.41 -4.85
N CYS A 213 -1.57 -0.28 -4.68
CA CYS A 213 -2.45 -0.62 -5.80
C CYS A 213 -3.93 -0.59 -5.44
N CYS A 214 -4.79 -0.60 -6.47
CA CYS A 214 -6.22 -0.78 -6.33
C CYS A 214 -6.83 -1.55 -7.50
N LEU A 215 -7.85 -2.37 -7.20
CA LEU A 215 -8.57 -3.14 -8.20
C LEU A 215 -9.61 -2.26 -8.89
N ALA A 216 -9.66 -2.30 -10.22
CA ALA A 216 -10.69 -1.67 -11.01
C ALA A 216 -11.93 -2.58 -11.15
N PRO A 217 -13.13 -2.04 -11.44
CA PRO A 217 -14.36 -2.83 -11.55
C PRO A 217 -14.33 -3.93 -12.63
N ASP A 218 -13.46 -3.79 -13.63
CA ASP A 218 -13.29 -4.77 -14.71
C ASP A 218 -12.28 -5.89 -14.37
N GLY A 219 -11.76 -5.89 -13.13
CA GLY A 219 -10.78 -6.88 -12.67
C GLY A 219 -9.34 -6.55 -13.04
N SER A 220 -9.06 -5.45 -13.74
CA SER A 220 -7.69 -4.96 -13.92
C SER A 220 -7.18 -4.30 -12.63
N LEU A 221 -5.86 -4.24 -12.48
CA LEU A 221 -5.20 -3.65 -11.31
C LEU A 221 -4.46 -2.37 -11.70
N TRP A 222 -4.76 -1.27 -11.04
CA TRP A 222 -3.92 -0.08 -11.06
C TRP A 222 -2.81 -0.24 -10.04
N VAL A 223 -1.57 0.00 -10.45
CA VAL A 223 -0.35 -0.25 -9.66
C VAL A 223 0.56 0.96 -9.76
N ALA A 224 0.92 1.54 -8.64
CA ALA A 224 1.98 2.54 -8.59
C ALA A 224 3.33 1.84 -8.87
N ASP A 225 4.12 2.43 -9.78
CA ASP A 225 5.47 1.99 -10.10
C ASP A 225 6.45 2.94 -9.41
N ALA A 226 6.92 2.55 -8.22
CA ALA A 226 7.71 3.40 -7.34
C ALA A 226 9.03 3.90 -7.97
N MET A 227 9.52 3.23 -9.01
CA MET A 227 10.74 3.60 -9.73
C MET A 227 10.47 4.20 -11.11
N GLY A 228 9.22 4.15 -11.59
CA GLY A 228 8.84 4.52 -12.95
C GLY A 228 8.17 5.89 -13.11
N ASN A 229 7.95 6.63 -12.02
CA ASN A 229 7.19 7.89 -12.01
C ASN A 229 5.84 7.76 -12.76
N ARG A 230 5.15 6.66 -12.54
CA ARG A 230 3.90 6.33 -13.24
C ARG A 230 3.01 5.43 -12.39
N VAL A 231 1.74 5.40 -12.75
CA VAL A 231 0.83 4.31 -12.37
C VAL A 231 0.54 3.51 -13.63
N VAL A 232 0.65 2.18 -13.54
CA VAL A 232 0.35 1.27 -14.64
C VAL A 232 -0.95 0.52 -14.38
N ARG A 233 -1.72 0.26 -15.44
CA ARG A 233 -2.88 -0.63 -15.40
C ARG A 233 -2.48 -1.99 -15.94
N VAL A 234 -2.68 -3.01 -15.14
CA VAL A 234 -2.30 -4.39 -15.47
C VAL A 234 -3.56 -5.21 -15.67
N ALA A 235 -3.65 -5.90 -16.79
CA ALA A 235 -4.73 -6.84 -17.10
C ALA A 235 -4.15 -8.06 -17.81
N ASN A 236 -4.65 -9.24 -17.50
CA ASN A 236 -4.18 -10.51 -18.09
C ASN A 236 -2.66 -10.67 -18.06
N GLY A 237 -2.04 -10.29 -16.94
CA GLY A 237 -0.59 -10.41 -16.73
C GLY A 237 0.27 -9.37 -17.45
N SER A 238 -0.32 -8.39 -18.15
CA SER A 238 0.40 -7.40 -18.97
C SER A 238 -0.02 -5.98 -18.65
N ILE A 239 0.91 -5.03 -18.84
CA ILE A 239 0.60 -3.59 -18.77
C ILE A 239 -0.21 -3.22 -20.01
N VAL A 240 -1.43 -2.71 -19.80
CA VAL A 240 -2.33 -2.27 -20.87
C VAL A 240 -2.44 -0.76 -20.97
N GLU A 241 -2.08 -0.04 -19.91
CA GLU A 241 -2.10 1.44 -19.86
C GLU A 241 -1.04 1.94 -18.87
N ALA A 242 -0.56 3.17 -19.08
CA ALA A 242 0.31 3.84 -18.12
C ALA A 242 -0.04 5.34 -18.07
N ILE A 243 -0.04 5.90 -16.85
CA ILE A 243 -0.22 7.33 -16.59
C ILE A 243 1.08 7.82 -15.95
N ALA A 244 1.79 8.71 -16.66
CA ALA A 244 3.05 9.29 -16.18
C ALA A 244 2.82 10.53 -15.32
N PHE A 245 3.70 10.76 -14.37
CA PHE A 245 3.71 11.91 -13.47
C PHE A 245 5.05 12.63 -13.51
N ASP A 246 5.07 13.86 -13.01
CA ASP A 246 6.29 14.69 -12.88
C ASP A 246 7.17 14.31 -11.67
N SER A 247 6.70 13.38 -10.85
CA SER A 247 7.38 12.90 -9.64
C SER A 247 7.11 11.40 -9.41
N GLY A 248 7.72 10.81 -8.40
CA GLY A 248 7.45 9.42 -8.01
C GLY A 248 5.99 9.20 -7.67
N ALA A 249 5.46 8.02 -8.00
CA ALA A 249 4.12 7.55 -7.64
C ALA A 249 4.26 6.28 -6.81
N TYR A 250 3.77 6.31 -5.56
CA TYR A 250 4.05 5.26 -4.57
C TYR A 250 2.82 4.45 -4.20
N ALA A 251 1.65 5.07 -4.19
CA ALA A 251 0.41 4.32 -3.99
C ALA A 251 -0.72 4.89 -4.84
N CYS A 252 -1.73 4.06 -5.14
CA CYS A 252 -2.94 4.52 -5.78
C CYS A 252 -4.19 3.87 -5.20
N GLY A 253 -5.31 4.60 -5.26
CA GLY A 253 -6.61 4.15 -4.78
C GLY A 253 -7.71 4.65 -5.68
N LEU A 254 -8.68 3.81 -5.98
CA LEU A 254 -9.84 4.17 -6.81
C LEU A 254 -10.98 4.65 -5.91
N GLY A 255 -11.65 5.73 -6.32
CA GLY A 255 -12.77 6.31 -5.58
C GLY A 255 -13.40 7.49 -6.30
N GLY A 256 -13.82 8.49 -5.52
CA GLY A 256 -14.66 9.57 -6.01
C GLY A 256 -16.15 9.19 -5.93
N ASP A 257 -17.03 10.18 -5.99
CA ASP A 257 -18.48 9.95 -5.85
C ASP A 257 -19.05 9.08 -6.98
N ASP A 258 -18.40 9.10 -8.15
CA ASP A 258 -18.74 8.29 -9.32
C ASP A 258 -17.87 7.02 -9.45
N GLY A 259 -16.87 6.82 -8.58
CA GLY A 259 -15.92 5.71 -8.65
C GLY A 259 -14.92 5.82 -9.81
N GLN A 260 -14.80 6.99 -10.48
CA GLN A 260 -13.95 7.20 -11.65
C GLN A 260 -12.73 8.09 -11.36
N THR A 261 -12.40 8.29 -10.10
CA THR A 261 -11.20 9.06 -9.72
C THR A 261 -10.12 8.10 -9.21
N LEU A 262 -8.96 8.15 -9.85
CA LEU A 262 -7.76 7.48 -9.33
C LEU A 262 -6.96 8.49 -8.50
N PHE A 263 -6.88 8.26 -7.19
CA PHE A 263 -6.05 9.02 -6.28
C PHE A 263 -4.64 8.44 -6.29
N VAL A 264 -3.62 9.31 -6.36
CA VAL A 264 -2.21 8.88 -6.44
C VAL A 264 -1.38 9.62 -5.41
N CYS A 265 -0.71 8.87 -4.55
CA CYS A 265 0.28 9.38 -3.60
C CYS A 265 1.58 9.64 -4.35
N ALA A 266 2.04 10.89 -4.36
CA ALA A 266 3.19 11.32 -5.13
C ALA A 266 4.17 12.10 -4.25
N ALA A 267 5.47 11.87 -4.48
CA ALA A 267 6.56 12.62 -3.85
C ALA A 267 7.79 12.60 -4.76
N PRO A 268 8.75 13.54 -4.62
CA PRO A 268 9.97 13.57 -5.44
C PRO A 268 10.81 12.29 -5.37
N ASP A 269 10.87 11.67 -4.19
CA ASP A 269 11.61 10.45 -3.89
C ASP A 269 11.04 9.77 -2.63
N PHE A 270 11.60 8.61 -2.26
CA PHE A 270 11.26 7.85 -1.05
C PHE A 270 12.36 7.90 0.03
N LEU A 271 13.34 8.81 -0.10
CA LEU A 271 14.47 8.88 0.81
C LEU A 271 14.06 9.49 2.15
N GLU A 272 13.99 8.68 3.18
CA GLU A 272 13.51 9.06 4.52
C GLU A 272 14.13 10.37 5.03
N HIS A 273 15.46 10.53 4.88
CA HIS A 273 16.17 11.71 5.38
C HIS A 273 15.79 13.01 4.65
N GLN A 274 15.30 12.91 3.40
CA GLN A 274 14.77 14.05 2.65
C GLN A 274 13.30 14.29 2.96
N ARG A 275 12.50 13.24 2.96
CA ARG A 275 11.05 13.36 3.18
C ARG A 275 10.67 13.83 4.57
N LYS A 276 11.48 13.52 5.60
CA LYS A 276 11.27 14.00 6.99
C LYS A 276 11.35 15.53 7.16
N ILE A 277 12.06 16.20 6.27
CA ILE A 277 12.33 17.65 6.38
C ILE A 277 11.69 18.47 5.26
N ALA A 278 10.97 17.83 4.35
CA ALA A 278 10.32 18.46 3.20
C ALA A 278 8.81 18.16 3.20
N THR A 279 8.03 19.12 2.74
CA THR A 279 6.57 19.03 2.62
C THR A 279 6.17 19.03 1.15
N GLU A 280 6.77 18.10 0.37
CA GLU A 280 6.59 18.00 -1.09
C GLU A 280 5.70 16.80 -1.48
N GLY A 281 5.18 16.06 -0.47
CA GLY A 281 4.20 15.01 -0.68
C GLY A 281 2.87 15.58 -1.16
N ARG A 282 2.31 14.96 -2.19
CA ARG A 282 1.05 15.36 -2.83
C ARG A 282 0.10 14.17 -2.95
N LEU A 283 -1.18 14.44 -2.78
CA LEU A 283 -2.22 13.52 -3.22
C LEU A 283 -2.80 14.09 -4.52
N LEU A 284 -2.66 13.34 -5.60
CA LEU A 284 -3.17 13.71 -6.92
C LEU A 284 -4.51 13.03 -7.18
N ALA A 285 -5.39 13.70 -7.93
CA ALA A 285 -6.62 13.12 -8.44
C ALA A 285 -6.56 13.07 -9.97
N VAL A 286 -6.79 11.88 -10.53
CA VAL A 286 -6.79 11.60 -11.97
C VAL A 286 -8.18 11.15 -12.39
N ALA A 287 -8.82 11.90 -13.29
CA ALA A 287 -10.09 11.49 -13.88
C ALA A 287 -9.87 10.33 -14.86
N LEU A 288 -10.56 9.21 -14.67
CA LEU A 288 -10.43 8.02 -15.52
C LEU A 288 -11.36 8.04 -16.75
N GLY A 289 -12.37 8.86 -16.78
CA GLY A 289 -13.17 9.08 -17.98
C GLY A 289 -14.61 9.15 -17.72
#